data_64978040691741b1c27f7667681941f2
#
_entry.id   64978040691741b1c27f7667681941f2
#
_cell.length_a   1.000
_cell.length_b   1.000
_cell.length_c   1.000
_cell.angle_alpha   90.00
_cell.angle_beta   90.00
_cell.angle_gamma   90.00
#
_symmetry.space_group_name_H-M   'P 1'
#
loop_
_entity.id
_entity.type
_entity.pdbx_description
1 polymer ?
#
loop_
_entity_poly.entity_id
_entity_poly.type
_entity_poly.pdbx_seq_one_letter_code
_entity_poly.pdbx_strand_id
1 'polypeptide(L)'
;MKSYLKYIIVIFFALFSFYYTDKVIELSNYNDTILTSINDYASLKDTKCREGMINSDGIILGLSGINVDKNKSYSNMKGIGFKEELVEYKKEECILNKDNNLDKYIVSGNKYKNNVSLVINVINGKYYDKMISLNKNINLLVNVNMIENLENKNNLLFKGNKEEFKIFRKSVDNFYCVKVDNDVIDFCKKYKVNSIKPINSIEKDLLLNVKKVLENGTIIFINENSYNLNELGSTINYIKSRGYNIVNINQLLD
;
A
#
# COMPACT_ATOMS: atom_id res chain seq x y z
N MET A 1 -56.62 -22.01 19.15
CA MET A 1 -56.31 -20.63 19.62
C MET A 1 -55.41 -20.55 20.84
N LYS A 2 -55.64 -21.33 21.91
CA LYS A 2 -54.80 -21.28 23.14
C LYS A 2 -53.31 -21.65 22.94
N SER A 3 -52.97 -22.46 21.96
CA SER A 3 -51.56 -22.88 21.70
C SER A 3 -50.73 -21.76 21.06
N TYR A 4 -51.26 -21.02 20.11
CA TYR A 4 -50.56 -19.93 19.44
C TYR A 4 -50.23 -18.76 20.37
N LEU A 5 -51.15 -18.50 21.33
CA LEU A 5 -50.91 -17.44 22.32
C LEU A 5 -49.68 -17.72 23.18
N LYS A 6 -49.43 -19.00 23.52
CA LYS A 6 -48.21 -19.37 24.28
C LYS A 6 -46.94 -19.09 23.50
N TYR A 7 -46.91 -19.38 22.20
CA TYR A 7 -45.73 -19.11 21.35
C TYR A 7 -45.49 -17.60 21.18
N ILE A 8 -46.54 -16.81 21.01
CA ILE A 8 -46.43 -15.35 20.92
C ILE A 8 -45.84 -14.77 22.21
N ILE A 9 -46.30 -15.25 23.39
CA ILE A 9 -45.76 -14.82 24.68
C ILE A 9 -44.29 -15.19 24.82
N VAL A 10 -43.88 -16.39 24.43
CA VAL A 10 -42.47 -16.82 24.48
C VAL A 10 -41.57 -15.95 23.56
N ILE A 11 -42.03 -15.68 22.34
CA ILE A 11 -41.31 -14.81 21.41
C ILE A 11 -41.19 -13.39 21.96
N PHE A 12 -42.26 -12.87 22.54
CA PHE A 12 -42.23 -11.53 23.15
C PHE A 12 -41.22 -11.44 24.30
N PHE A 13 -41.21 -12.44 25.18
CA PHE A 13 -40.22 -12.48 26.27
C PHE A 13 -38.81 -12.66 25.77
N ALA A 14 -38.58 -13.44 24.73
CA ALA A 14 -37.28 -13.58 24.10
C ALA A 14 -36.79 -12.24 23.54
N LEU A 15 -37.59 -11.55 22.74
CA LEU A 15 -37.27 -10.24 22.16
C LEU A 15 -37.03 -9.18 23.25
N PHE A 16 -37.87 -9.17 24.31
CA PHE A 16 -37.72 -8.27 25.44
C PHE A 16 -36.43 -8.55 26.23
N SER A 17 -36.08 -9.82 26.41
CA SER A 17 -34.83 -10.22 27.06
C SER A 17 -33.62 -9.74 26.27
N PHE A 18 -33.60 -9.91 24.94
CA PHE A 18 -32.52 -9.40 24.10
C PHE A 18 -32.39 -7.86 24.20
N TYR A 19 -33.52 -7.15 24.04
CA TYR A 19 -33.54 -5.69 24.16
C TYR A 19 -33.02 -5.20 25.53
N TYR A 20 -33.46 -5.85 26.61
CA TYR A 20 -33.02 -5.47 27.97
C TYR A 20 -31.53 -5.79 28.17
N THR A 21 -31.05 -6.92 27.68
CA THR A 21 -29.64 -7.30 27.75
C THR A 21 -28.76 -6.29 27.02
N ASP A 22 -29.14 -5.89 25.81
CA ASP A 22 -28.42 -4.88 25.04
C ASP A 22 -28.36 -3.53 25.76
N LYS A 23 -29.47 -3.10 26.39
CA LYS A 23 -29.51 -1.87 27.16
C LYS A 23 -28.64 -1.91 28.43
N VAL A 24 -28.60 -3.04 29.12
CA VAL A 24 -27.72 -3.23 30.29
C VAL A 24 -26.25 -3.22 29.89
N ILE A 25 -25.89 -3.85 28.75
CA ILE A 25 -24.53 -3.82 28.22
C ILE A 25 -24.14 -2.39 27.84
N GLU A 26 -25.01 -1.65 27.15
CA GLU A 26 -24.77 -0.25 26.78
C GLU A 26 -24.50 0.62 28.00
N LEU A 27 -25.31 0.51 29.07
CA LEU A 27 -25.14 1.24 30.32
C LEU A 27 -23.87 0.81 31.08
N SER A 28 -23.55 -0.47 31.09
CA SER A 28 -22.32 -0.98 31.69
C SER A 28 -21.08 -0.42 30.98
N ASN A 29 -21.09 -0.41 29.66
CA ASN A 29 -19.99 0.13 28.85
C ASN A 29 -19.85 1.66 29.03
N TYR A 30 -20.95 2.38 29.18
CA TYR A 30 -20.93 3.82 29.41
C TYR A 30 -20.25 4.20 30.75
N ASN A 31 -20.37 3.36 31.76
CA ASN A 31 -19.76 3.58 33.10
C ASN A 31 -18.35 2.96 33.21
N ASP A 32 -17.83 2.30 32.17
CA ASP A 32 -16.50 1.72 32.20
C ASP A 32 -15.44 2.80 31.94
N THR A 33 -14.67 3.13 32.98
CA THR A 33 -13.63 4.15 32.90
C THR A 33 -12.52 3.81 31.92
N ILE A 34 -12.21 2.53 31.73
CA ILE A 34 -11.21 2.08 30.76
C ILE A 34 -11.72 2.33 29.34
N LEU A 35 -12.95 1.96 29.06
CA LEU A 35 -13.56 2.15 27.72
C LEU A 35 -13.71 3.65 27.40
N THR A 36 -14.07 4.47 28.37
CA THR A 36 -14.13 5.93 28.22
C THR A 36 -12.75 6.48 27.86
N SER A 37 -11.70 6.12 28.60
CA SER A 37 -10.34 6.56 28.31
C SER A 37 -9.85 6.11 26.93
N ILE A 38 -10.18 4.89 26.50
CA ILE A 38 -9.87 4.39 25.14
C ILE A 38 -10.61 5.23 24.09
N ASN A 39 -11.88 5.58 24.31
CA ASN A 39 -12.64 6.41 23.37
C ASN A 39 -12.07 7.82 23.25
N ASP A 40 -11.72 8.44 24.38
CA ASP A 40 -11.09 9.77 24.39
C ASP A 40 -9.75 9.74 23.68
N TYR A 41 -8.92 8.74 23.95
CA TYR A 41 -7.65 8.54 23.26
C TYR A 41 -7.82 8.31 21.75
N ALA A 42 -8.79 7.47 21.35
CA ALA A 42 -9.13 7.22 19.97
C ALA A 42 -9.54 8.51 19.24
N SER A 43 -10.35 9.36 19.88
CA SER A 43 -10.79 10.62 19.30
C SER A 43 -9.64 11.57 18.94
N LEU A 44 -8.50 11.45 19.63
CA LEU A 44 -7.30 12.26 19.41
C LEU A 44 -6.32 11.61 18.40
N LYS A 45 -6.33 10.29 18.29
CA LYS A 45 -5.32 9.54 17.52
C LYS A 45 -5.85 8.95 16.22
N ASP A 46 -7.15 8.69 16.12
CA ASP A 46 -7.75 8.13 14.93
C ASP A 46 -7.58 9.09 13.74
N THR A 47 -7.13 8.53 12.63
CA THR A 47 -7.00 9.24 11.36
C THR A 47 -7.83 8.54 10.31
N LYS A 48 -8.64 9.30 9.58
CA LYS A 48 -9.43 8.75 8.47
C LYS A 48 -8.56 8.47 7.25
N CYS A 49 -9.00 7.51 6.44
CA CYS A 49 -8.47 7.36 5.11
C CYS A 49 -8.55 8.69 4.34
N ARG A 50 -7.48 9.02 3.63
CA ARG A 50 -7.47 10.07 2.61
C ARG A 50 -7.50 9.39 1.25
N GLU A 51 -8.64 9.46 0.58
CA GLU A 51 -8.87 8.72 -0.66
C GLU A 51 -7.91 9.13 -1.78
N GLY A 52 -7.64 8.16 -2.65
CA GLY A 52 -6.88 8.35 -3.87
C GLY A 52 -7.73 8.96 -4.99
N MET A 53 -7.24 8.87 -6.22
CA MET A 53 -7.88 9.41 -7.41
C MET A 53 -7.82 8.39 -8.56
N ILE A 54 -8.83 8.43 -9.42
CA ILE A 54 -8.85 7.69 -10.69
C ILE A 54 -8.67 8.71 -11.82
N ASN A 55 -7.79 8.41 -12.76
CA ASN A 55 -7.62 9.17 -13.98
C ASN A 55 -7.64 8.23 -15.22
N SER A 56 -7.44 8.79 -16.42
CA SER A 56 -7.41 8.03 -17.67
C SER A 56 -6.29 6.99 -17.75
N ASP A 57 -5.23 7.13 -16.98
CA ASP A 57 -4.07 6.24 -16.99
C ASP A 57 -4.18 5.11 -15.98
N GLY A 58 -4.91 5.31 -14.90
CA GLY A 58 -5.08 4.34 -13.84
C GLY A 58 -5.49 4.96 -12.51
N ILE A 59 -4.99 4.41 -11.42
CA ILE A 59 -5.29 4.87 -10.06
C ILE A 59 -4.05 5.45 -9.38
N ILE A 60 -4.30 6.51 -8.63
CA ILE A 60 -3.40 7.06 -7.60
C ILE A 60 -3.94 6.54 -6.28
N LEU A 61 -3.10 5.89 -5.50
CA LEU A 61 -3.53 5.26 -4.25
C LEU A 61 -3.88 6.30 -3.18
N GLY A 62 -4.83 5.95 -2.31
CA GLY A 62 -5.14 6.69 -1.09
C GLY A 62 -4.10 6.45 0.01
N LEU A 63 -4.14 7.27 1.04
CA LEU A 63 -3.39 7.05 2.28
C LEU A 63 -4.36 6.49 3.34
N SER A 64 -4.17 5.23 3.70
CA SER A 64 -4.97 4.58 4.75
C SER A 64 -4.86 5.33 6.07
N GLY A 65 -5.98 5.38 6.79
CA GLY A 65 -6.03 5.87 8.17
C GLY A 65 -5.56 4.81 9.17
N ILE A 66 -5.43 5.23 10.41
CA ILE A 66 -5.12 4.36 11.54
C ILE A 66 -6.16 4.65 12.62
N ASN A 67 -6.86 3.63 13.09
CA ASN A 67 -7.85 3.73 14.15
C ASN A 67 -7.44 2.86 15.34
N VAL A 68 -7.77 3.29 16.53
CA VAL A 68 -7.63 2.46 17.73
C VAL A 68 -8.56 1.24 17.60
N ASP A 69 -8.01 0.04 17.76
CA ASP A 69 -8.82 -1.17 17.94
C ASP A 69 -9.33 -1.22 19.38
N LYS A 70 -10.51 -0.62 19.62
CA LYS A 70 -11.08 -0.45 20.95
C LYS A 70 -11.29 -1.78 21.66
N ASN A 71 -11.68 -2.83 20.94
CA ASN A 71 -11.94 -4.15 21.51
C ASN A 71 -10.65 -4.84 21.97
N LYS A 72 -9.61 -4.82 21.15
CA LYS A 72 -8.31 -5.39 21.52
C LYS A 72 -7.66 -4.58 22.63
N SER A 73 -7.65 -3.25 22.52
CA SER A 73 -7.12 -2.35 23.54
C SER A 73 -7.81 -2.58 24.90
N TYR A 74 -9.14 -2.66 24.90
CA TYR A 74 -9.90 -2.95 26.12
C TYR A 74 -9.54 -4.32 26.71
N SER A 75 -9.42 -5.35 25.87
CA SER A 75 -9.04 -6.69 26.33
C SER A 75 -7.67 -6.71 26.99
N ASN A 76 -6.70 -5.94 26.44
CA ASN A 76 -5.36 -5.82 27.00
C ASN A 76 -5.31 -5.05 28.32
N MET A 77 -6.27 -4.14 28.55
CA MET A 77 -6.31 -3.24 29.71
C MET A 77 -7.23 -3.70 30.84
N LYS A 78 -8.07 -4.71 30.59
CA LYS A 78 -9.05 -5.20 31.54
C LYS A 78 -8.37 -5.66 32.85
N GLY A 79 -8.75 -5.03 33.96
CA GLY A 79 -8.19 -5.30 35.30
C GLY A 79 -6.85 -4.60 35.60
N ILE A 80 -6.27 -3.86 34.63
CA ILE A 80 -4.99 -3.15 34.79
C ILE A 80 -5.23 -1.62 34.85
N GLY A 81 -6.24 -1.13 34.14
CA GLY A 81 -6.48 0.29 33.89
C GLY A 81 -5.91 0.75 32.55
N PHE A 82 -6.26 1.99 32.15
CA PHE A 82 -5.81 2.56 30.88
C PHE A 82 -4.28 2.78 30.88
N LYS A 83 -3.63 2.27 29.80
CA LYS A 83 -2.22 2.49 29.52
C LYS A 83 -2.00 2.63 28.01
N GLU A 84 -1.34 3.69 27.57
CA GLU A 84 -1.09 3.96 26.16
C GLU A 84 -0.30 2.85 25.46
N GLU A 85 0.63 2.19 26.17
CA GLU A 85 1.47 1.11 25.63
C GLU A 85 0.65 -0.16 25.30
N LEU A 86 -0.56 -0.29 25.83
CA LEU A 86 -1.47 -1.42 25.60
C LEU A 86 -2.52 -1.12 24.52
N VAL A 87 -2.46 0.07 23.91
CA VAL A 87 -3.35 0.44 22.81
C VAL A 87 -2.97 -0.31 21.55
N GLU A 88 -3.93 -0.99 20.98
CA GLU A 88 -3.82 -1.66 19.68
C GLU A 88 -4.44 -0.80 18.58
N TYR A 89 -3.85 -0.88 17.40
CA TYR A 89 -4.30 -0.12 16.24
C TYR A 89 -4.73 -1.03 15.11
N LYS A 90 -5.69 -0.58 14.33
CA LYS A 90 -6.11 -1.20 13.07
C LYS A 90 -6.07 -0.20 11.94
N LYS A 91 -5.76 -0.68 10.75
CA LYS A 91 -5.74 0.14 9.54
C LYS A 91 -7.16 0.42 9.07
N GLU A 92 -7.46 1.68 8.74
CA GLU A 92 -8.66 2.07 8.01
C GLU A 92 -8.30 2.18 6.53
N GLU A 93 -8.68 1.17 5.76
CA GLU A 93 -8.29 1.10 4.36
C GLU A 93 -9.13 2.03 3.49
N CYS A 94 -8.46 2.67 2.53
CA CYS A 94 -9.11 3.44 1.48
C CYS A 94 -9.78 2.52 0.45
N ILE A 95 -10.78 3.03 -0.27
CA ILE A 95 -11.39 2.33 -1.40
C ILE A 95 -10.34 2.10 -2.50
N LEU A 96 -9.55 3.16 -2.79
CA LEU A 96 -8.45 3.08 -3.75
C LEU A 96 -7.16 2.65 -3.06
N ASN A 97 -7.07 1.36 -2.73
CA ASN A 97 -5.87 0.69 -2.26
C ASN A 97 -5.41 -0.38 -3.26
N LYS A 98 -4.19 -0.87 -3.09
CA LYS A 98 -3.60 -1.86 -3.98
C LYS A 98 -4.32 -3.21 -3.97
N ASP A 99 -4.90 -3.63 -2.83
CA ASP A 99 -5.47 -4.96 -2.65
C ASP A 99 -6.87 -5.09 -3.27
N ASN A 100 -7.65 -4.02 -3.25
CA ASN A 100 -9.01 -3.99 -3.79
C ASN A 100 -9.09 -3.62 -5.28
N ASN A 101 -7.99 -3.17 -5.91
CA ASN A 101 -7.99 -2.64 -7.27
C ASN A 101 -7.00 -3.35 -8.21
N LEU A 102 -6.93 -4.67 -8.11
CA LEU A 102 -6.07 -5.50 -8.96
C LEU A 102 -6.43 -5.44 -10.46
N ASP A 103 -7.60 -4.94 -10.81
CA ASP A 103 -8.12 -4.75 -12.17
C ASP A 103 -7.75 -3.39 -12.78
N LYS A 104 -6.99 -2.58 -12.06
CA LYS A 104 -6.56 -1.25 -12.51
C LYS A 104 -5.04 -1.13 -12.45
N TYR A 105 -4.50 -0.30 -13.34
CA TYR A 105 -3.09 0.07 -13.26
C TYR A 105 -2.87 1.09 -12.15
N ILE A 106 -1.86 0.86 -11.31
CA ILE A 106 -1.35 1.86 -10.37
C ILE A 106 -0.41 2.77 -11.15
N VAL A 107 -0.63 4.08 -11.10
CA VAL A 107 0.22 5.08 -11.75
C VAL A 107 1.05 5.89 -10.76
N SER A 108 0.62 5.92 -9.49
CA SER A 108 1.30 6.65 -8.40
C SER A 108 0.94 6.06 -7.05
N GLY A 109 1.84 6.17 -6.09
CA GLY A 109 1.50 6.02 -4.67
C GLY A 109 0.63 7.17 -4.17
N ASN A 110 0.40 7.25 -2.86
CA ASN A 110 -0.41 8.32 -2.28
C ASN A 110 0.29 9.69 -2.39
N LYS A 111 -0.51 10.76 -2.55
CA LYS A 111 -0.02 12.14 -2.67
C LYS A 111 0.15 12.87 -1.32
N TYR A 112 0.00 12.16 -0.20
CA TYR A 112 0.00 12.76 1.14
C TYR A 112 1.31 12.58 1.88
N LYS A 113 2.20 11.68 1.40
CA LYS A 113 3.55 11.47 1.93
C LYS A 113 4.58 11.97 0.92
N ASN A 114 5.63 12.62 1.39
CA ASN A 114 6.73 13.09 0.55
C ASN A 114 7.65 11.91 0.14
N ASN A 115 7.05 10.86 -0.41
CA ASN A 115 7.76 9.67 -0.87
C ASN A 115 7.71 9.58 -2.39
N VAL A 116 8.82 9.14 -2.98
CA VAL A 116 8.94 8.84 -4.41
C VAL A 116 9.69 7.53 -4.60
N SER A 117 9.49 6.86 -5.72
CA SER A 117 10.21 5.63 -6.03
C SER A 117 10.94 5.74 -7.36
N LEU A 118 12.18 5.25 -7.39
CA LEU A 118 13.00 5.15 -8.59
C LEU A 118 13.02 3.69 -9.07
N VAL A 119 12.77 3.50 -10.35
CA VAL A 119 12.77 2.18 -11.00
C VAL A 119 13.73 2.22 -12.18
N ILE A 120 14.78 1.41 -12.13
CA ILE A 120 15.70 1.25 -13.26
C ILE A 120 15.13 0.21 -14.21
N ASN A 121 14.79 0.62 -15.42
CA ASN A 121 14.43 -0.29 -16.49
C ASN A 121 15.71 -0.91 -17.08
N VAL A 122 16.00 -2.14 -16.66
CA VAL A 122 17.21 -2.86 -17.10
C VAL A 122 17.05 -3.27 -18.56
N ILE A 123 18.00 -2.88 -19.40
CA ILE A 123 17.97 -3.12 -20.85
C ILE A 123 18.98 -4.20 -21.22
N ASN A 124 20.23 -4.02 -20.85
CA ASN A 124 21.32 -4.95 -21.20
C ASN A 124 22.16 -5.42 -20.00
N GLY A 125 21.85 -4.91 -18.81
CA GLY A 125 22.53 -5.31 -17.58
C GLY A 125 23.94 -4.74 -17.40
N LYS A 126 24.32 -3.73 -18.17
CA LYS A 126 25.70 -3.18 -18.15
C LYS A 126 25.93 -2.18 -17.01
N TYR A 127 24.88 -1.43 -16.63
CA TYR A 127 25.04 -0.26 -15.74
C TYR A 127 24.21 -0.38 -14.46
N TYR A 128 23.28 -1.32 -14.36
CA TYR A 128 22.32 -1.37 -13.25
C TYR A 128 23.00 -1.53 -11.89
N ASP A 129 24.06 -2.34 -11.76
CA ASP A 129 24.77 -2.54 -10.49
C ASP A 129 25.32 -1.22 -9.92
N LYS A 130 25.94 -0.40 -10.79
CA LYS A 130 26.40 0.91 -10.42
C LYS A 130 25.25 1.86 -10.05
N MET A 131 24.11 1.74 -10.75
CA MET A 131 22.93 2.56 -10.48
C MET A 131 22.30 2.23 -9.13
N ILE A 132 22.11 0.93 -8.80
CA ILE A 132 21.53 0.53 -7.50
C ILE A 132 22.45 0.79 -6.32
N SER A 133 23.78 0.78 -6.52
CA SER A 133 24.74 1.10 -5.45
C SER A 133 24.60 2.52 -4.92
N LEU A 134 24.03 3.44 -5.71
CA LEU A 134 23.79 4.83 -5.29
C LEU A 134 22.65 4.99 -4.29
N ASN A 135 21.67 4.06 -4.28
CA ASN A 135 20.60 4.07 -3.30
C ASN A 135 19.93 2.67 -3.21
N LYS A 136 19.96 2.06 -2.02
CA LYS A 136 19.41 0.72 -1.74
C LYS A 136 17.90 0.57 -1.97
N ASN A 137 17.17 1.67 -2.06
CA ASN A 137 15.71 1.67 -2.28
C ASN A 137 15.35 1.74 -3.76
N ILE A 138 16.32 1.76 -4.66
CA ILE A 138 16.05 1.67 -6.11
C ILE A 138 15.48 0.30 -6.43
N ASN A 139 14.48 0.28 -7.30
CA ASN A 139 13.84 -0.93 -7.81
C ASN A 139 14.37 -1.25 -9.20
N LEU A 140 14.33 -2.53 -9.58
CA LEU A 140 14.74 -2.99 -10.90
C LEU A 140 13.54 -3.53 -11.68
N LEU A 141 13.32 -3.02 -12.87
CA LEU A 141 12.36 -3.54 -13.84
C LEU A 141 13.10 -4.47 -14.81
N VAL A 142 12.81 -5.76 -14.73
CA VAL A 142 13.55 -6.81 -15.42
C VAL A 142 12.61 -7.78 -16.17
N ASN A 143 13.14 -8.43 -17.20
CA ASN A 143 12.53 -9.58 -17.83
C ASN A 143 13.06 -10.89 -17.21
N VAL A 144 12.47 -12.01 -17.59
CA VAL A 144 12.82 -13.33 -17.04
C VAL A 144 14.28 -13.71 -17.26
N ASN A 145 14.85 -13.34 -18.41
CA ASN A 145 16.21 -13.74 -18.80
C ASN A 145 17.31 -13.10 -17.94
N MET A 146 16.95 -12.05 -17.19
CA MET A 146 17.91 -11.33 -16.35
C MET A 146 17.99 -11.85 -14.92
N ILE A 147 16.99 -12.61 -14.46
CA ILE A 147 16.86 -13.02 -13.05
C ILE A 147 18.06 -13.84 -12.57
N GLU A 148 18.60 -14.72 -13.42
CA GLU A 148 19.70 -15.59 -13.05
C GLU A 148 21.01 -14.82 -12.81
N ASN A 149 21.16 -13.67 -13.46
CA ASN A 149 22.34 -12.82 -13.36
C ASN A 149 22.27 -11.79 -12.23
N LEU A 150 21.12 -11.68 -11.53
CA LEU A 150 20.95 -10.72 -10.43
C LEU A 150 21.44 -11.31 -9.11
N GLU A 151 22.43 -10.65 -8.49
CA GLU A 151 22.90 -11.01 -7.16
C GLU A 151 21.82 -10.75 -6.08
N ASN A 152 21.05 -9.69 -6.25
CA ASN A 152 19.99 -9.29 -5.33
C ASN A 152 18.62 -9.31 -6.03
N LYS A 153 17.72 -10.14 -5.51
CA LYS A 153 16.35 -10.30 -6.04
C LYS A 153 15.30 -9.46 -5.27
N ASN A 154 15.74 -8.54 -4.43
CA ASN A 154 14.84 -7.64 -3.73
C ASN A 154 14.41 -6.47 -4.64
N ASN A 155 13.20 -5.95 -4.40
CA ASN A 155 12.66 -4.80 -5.12
C ASN A 155 12.58 -5.00 -6.65
N LEU A 156 12.27 -6.22 -7.10
CA LEU A 156 12.10 -6.52 -8.51
C LEU A 156 10.68 -6.20 -9.01
N LEU A 157 10.62 -5.67 -10.23
CA LEU A 157 9.39 -5.51 -11.00
C LEU A 157 9.52 -6.32 -12.30
N PHE A 158 8.43 -6.91 -12.71
CA PHE A 158 8.36 -7.75 -13.89
C PHE A 158 7.91 -6.95 -15.12
N LYS A 159 8.64 -7.10 -16.24
CA LYS A 159 8.18 -6.75 -17.60
C LYS A 159 8.27 -7.98 -18.51
N GLY A 160 7.25 -8.20 -19.32
CA GLY A 160 7.23 -9.33 -20.24
C GLY A 160 5.81 -9.81 -20.56
N ASN A 161 5.74 -10.96 -21.19
CA ASN A 161 4.50 -11.60 -21.58
C ASN A 161 4.03 -12.64 -20.53
N LYS A 162 2.87 -13.25 -20.79
CA LYS A 162 2.24 -14.23 -19.89
C LYS A 162 3.07 -15.49 -19.63
N GLU A 163 3.82 -15.96 -20.64
CA GLU A 163 4.65 -17.16 -20.48
C GLU A 163 5.88 -16.86 -19.62
N GLU A 164 6.52 -15.73 -19.86
CA GLU A 164 7.62 -15.24 -19.04
C GLU A 164 7.21 -14.99 -17.59
N PHE A 165 5.98 -14.47 -17.37
CA PHE A 165 5.43 -14.28 -16.04
C PHE A 165 5.33 -15.59 -15.23
N LYS A 166 4.94 -16.70 -15.89
CA LYS A 166 4.86 -18.02 -15.22
C LYS A 166 6.21 -18.48 -14.69
N ILE A 167 7.29 -18.15 -15.41
CA ILE A 167 8.66 -18.48 -15.01
C ILE A 167 9.10 -17.53 -13.90
N PHE A 168 8.92 -16.22 -14.10
CA PHE A 168 9.33 -15.18 -13.17
C PHE A 168 8.78 -15.40 -11.75
N ARG A 169 7.48 -15.66 -11.62
CA ARG A 169 6.82 -15.90 -10.33
C ARG A 169 7.28 -17.15 -9.57
N LYS A 170 8.01 -18.07 -10.22
CA LYS A 170 8.62 -19.22 -9.52
C LYS A 170 9.96 -18.88 -8.89
N SER A 171 10.59 -17.81 -9.35
CA SER A 171 11.93 -17.40 -8.95
C SER A 171 11.96 -16.17 -8.06
N VAL A 172 10.86 -15.41 -8.01
CA VAL A 172 10.76 -14.14 -7.27
C VAL A 172 9.45 -14.08 -6.51
N ASP A 173 9.55 -13.81 -5.21
CA ASP A 173 8.41 -13.52 -4.35
C ASP A 173 8.21 -12.00 -4.27
N ASN A 174 6.96 -11.56 -4.06
CA ASN A 174 6.60 -10.15 -3.82
C ASN A 174 7.13 -9.17 -4.86
N PHE A 175 6.56 -9.20 -6.04
CA PHE A 175 6.88 -8.29 -7.15
C PHE A 175 5.62 -7.63 -7.71
N TYR A 176 5.81 -6.65 -8.58
CA TYR A 176 4.75 -5.97 -9.34
C TYR A 176 4.94 -6.20 -10.83
N CYS A 177 3.84 -6.29 -11.56
CA CYS A 177 3.87 -6.28 -13.02
C CYS A 177 3.94 -4.84 -13.54
N VAL A 178 4.65 -4.61 -14.63
CA VAL A 178 4.73 -3.29 -15.25
C VAL A 178 4.31 -3.38 -16.72
N LYS A 179 3.38 -2.51 -17.12
CA LYS A 179 2.98 -2.36 -18.52
C LYS A 179 4.08 -1.64 -19.28
N VAL A 180 4.79 -2.38 -20.13
CA VAL A 180 5.74 -1.79 -21.09
C VAL A 180 5.13 -1.94 -22.48
N ASP A 181 5.37 -3.06 -23.15
CA ASP A 181 4.86 -3.34 -24.51
C ASP A 181 3.54 -4.11 -24.48
N ASN A 182 3.35 -4.96 -23.48
CA ASN A 182 2.19 -5.83 -23.34
C ASN A 182 1.22 -5.35 -22.26
N ASP A 183 -0.07 -5.64 -22.45
CA ASP A 183 -1.03 -5.54 -21.37
C ASP A 183 -0.82 -6.70 -20.39
N VAL A 184 -0.56 -6.37 -19.12
CA VAL A 184 -0.17 -7.36 -18.10
C VAL A 184 -1.29 -7.61 -17.07
N ILE A 185 -2.35 -6.79 -17.09
CA ILE A 185 -3.32 -6.74 -15.99
C ILE A 185 -4.05 -8.06 -15.79
N ASP A 186 -4.50 -8.69 -16.88
CA ASP A 186 -5.33 -9.89 -16.81
C ASP A 186 -4.61 -11.09 -16.19
N PHE A 187 -3.35 -11.32 -16.59
CA PHE A 187 -2.62 -12.46 -16.04
C PHE A 187 -2.03 -12.14 -14.67
N CYS A 188 -1.63 -10.90 -14.37
CA CYS A 188 -1.12 -10.52 -13.06
C CYS A 188 -2.23 -10.54 -11.99
N LYS A 189 -3.40 -9.97 -12.29
CA LYS A 189 -4.59 -10.02 -11.44
C LYS A 189 -4.99 -11.44 -11.04
N LYS A 190 -4.94 -12.39 -11.99
CA LYS A 190 -5.26 -13.81 -11.72
C LYS A 190 -4.43 -14.40 -10.58
N TYR A 191 -3.22 -13.88 -10.36
CA TYR A 191 -2.31 -14.33 -9.32
C TYR A 191 -2.17 -13.32 -8.17
N LYS A 192 -3.10 -12.36 -8.07
CA LYS A 192 -3.13 -11.31 -7.05
C LYS A 192 -1.87 -10.44 -7.05
N VAL A 193 -1.27 -10.24 -8.21
CA VAL A 193 -0.13 -9.35 -8.42
C VAL A 193 -0.63 -8.03 -8.98
N ASN A 194 -0.27 -6.93 -8.36
CA ASN A 194 -0.62 -5.59 -8.80
C ASN A 194 0.14 -5.19 -10.07
N SER A 195 -0.51 -4.36 -10.89
CA SER A 195 0.03 -3.88 -12.16
C SER A 195 0.27 -2.38 -12.12
N ILE A 196 1.44 -1.95 -12.57
CA ILE A 196 1.87 -0.55 -12.63
C ILE A 196 1.95 -0.10 -14.08
N LYS A 197 1.44 1.10 -14.38
CA LYS A 197 1.62 1.75 -15.69
C LYS A 197 2.63 2.89 -15.55
N PRO A 198 3.79 2.84 -16.22
CA PRO A 198 4.75 3.92 -16.25
C PRO A 198 4.14 5.15 -16.95
N ILE A 199 4.05 6.27 -16.25
CA ILE A 199 3.67 7.57 -16.84
C ILE A 199 4.87 8.52 -16.93
N ASN A 200 5.94 8.26 -16.19
CA ASN A 200 7.18 9.04 -16.16
C ASN A 200 8.36 8.12 -16.50
N SER A 201 8.59 7.90 -17.79
CA SER A 201 9.74 7.11 -18.28
C SER A 201 10.79 8.03 -18.90
N ILE A 202 12.03 7.93 -18.41
CA ILE A 202 13.12 8.85 -18.74
C ILE A 202 14.25 8.10 -19.44
N GLU A 203 14.52 8.49 -20.67
CA GLU A 203 15.62 7.93 -21.48
C GLU A 203 16.93 8.71 -21.35
N LYS A 204 16.86 10.03 -21.21
CA LYS A 204 17.98 10.95 -21.10
C LYS A 204 17.58 12.22 -20.39
N ASP A 205 18.55 13.10 -20.08
CA ASP A 205 18.33 14.36 -19.37
C ASP A 205 17.59 14.14 -18.04
N LEU A 206 18.08 13.15 -17.26
CA LEU A 206 17.40 12.61 -16.08
C LEU A 206 17.05 13.69 -15.06
N LEU A 207 18.04 14.52 -14.69
CA LEU A 207 17.82 15.58 -13.70
C LEU A 207 16.77 16.60 -14.17
N LEU A 208 16.82 16.99 -15.43
CA LEU A 208 15.88 17.97 -15.99
C LEU A 208 14.45 17.42 -16.02
N ASN A 209 14.28 16.17 -16.43
CA ASN A 209 12.96 15.56 -16.51
C ASN A 209 12.41 15.23 -15.10
N VAL A 210 13.24 14.80 -14.16
CA VAL A 210 12.81 14.61 -12.77
C VAL A 210 12.32 15.92 -12.15
N LYS A 211 12.96 17.06 -12.42
CA LYS A 211 12.49 18.38 -11.97
C LYS A 211 11.06 18.71 -12.41
N LYS A 212 10.64 18.22 -13.57
CA LYS A 212 9.29 18.48 -14.12
C LYS A 212 8.20 17.59 -13.51
N VAL A 213 8.54 16.37 -13.12
CA VAL A 213 7.57 15.34 -12.71
C VAL A 213 7.60 15.01 -11.22
N LEU A 214 8.50 15.62 -10.45
CA LEU A 214 8.69 15.32 -9.04
C LEU A 214 7.51 15.81 -8.20
N GLU A 215 6.68 14.88 -7.77
CA GLU A 215 5.53 15.07 -6.88
C GLU A 215 5.47 13.95 -5.84
N ASN A 216 4.67 14.13 -4.80
CA ASN A 216 4.37 13.09 -3.83
C ASN A 216 3.79 11.85 -4.52
N GLY A 217 4.28 10.69 -4.16
CA GLY A 217 3.80 9.41 -4.69
C GLY A 217 4.34 9.04 -6.08
N THR A 218 5.13 9.88 -6.73
CA THR A 218 5.61 9.65 -8.10
C THR A 218 6.49 8.41 -8.19
N ILE A 219 6.24 7.60 -9.23
CA ILE A 219 7.11 6.49 -9.66
C ILE A 219 7.86 6.97 -10.91
N ILE A 220 9.18 7.01 -10.83
CA ILE A 220 10.06 7.49 -11.89
C ILE A 220 10.78 6.29 -12.51
N PHE A 221 10.49 5.99 -13.77
CA PHE A 221 11.16 4.94 -14.53
C PHE A 221 12.34 5.53 -15.28
N ILE A 222 13.52 4.93 -15.13
CA ILE A 222 14.80 5.41 -15.67
C ILE A 222 15.38 4.30 -16.54
N ASN A 223 15.57 4.54 -17.83
CA ASN A 223 16.21 3.58 -18.69
C ASN A 223 17.70 3.43 -18.35
N GLU A 224 18.15 2.19 -18.26
CA GLU A 224 19.56 1.84 -18.04
C GLU A 224 20.41 2.33 -19.19
N ASN A 225 21.25 3.32 -18.97
CA ASN A 225 22.28 3.79 -19.92
C ASN A 225 23.37 4.63 -19.21
N SER A 226 24.45 4.97 -19.90
CA SER A 226 25.56 5.73 -19.35
C SER A 226 25.20 7.18 -19.01
N TYR A 227 24.30 7.82 -19.73
CA TYR A 227 23.86 9.19 -19.48
C TYR A 227 23.11 9.27 -18.16
N ASN A 228 22.13 8.40 -17.97
CA ASN A 228 21.34 8.36 -16.73
C ASN A 228 22.19 7.93 -15.53
N LEU A 229 23.15 7.02 -15.69
CA LEU A 229 24.08 6.67 -14.63
C LEU A 229 24.87 7.90 -14.14
N ASN A 230 25.39 8.72 -15.06
CA ASN A 230 26.18 9.90 -14.73
C ASN A 230 25.35 10.98 -13.99
N GLU A 231 24.05 11.09 -14.31
CA GLU A 231 23.17 12.08 -13.68
C GLU A 231 22.44 11.56 -12.43
N LEU A 232 22.41 10.24 -12.19
CA LEU A 232 21.61 9.65 -11.12
C LEU A 232 21.99 10.13 -9.73
N GLY A 233 23.29 10.28 -9.46
CA GLY A 233 23.77 10.78 -8.17
C GLY A 233 23.29 12.22 -7.86
N SER A 234 23.40 13.12 -8.83
CA SER A 234 22.91 14.50 -8.72
C SER A 234 21.39 14.56 -8.63
N THR A 235 20.70 13.67 -9.34
CA THR A 235 19.24 13.54 -9.28
C THR A 235 18.77 13.08 -7.90
N ILE A 236 19.39 12.06 -7.31
CA ILE A 236 19.11 11.60 -5.94
C ILE A 236 19.30 12.73 -4.94
N ASN A 237 20.39 13.48 -5.05
CA ASN A 237 20.67 14.62 -4.17
C ASN A 237 19.60 15.72 -4.34
N TYR A 238 19.19 16.01 -5.57
CA TYR A 238 18.12 16.96 -5.85
C TYR A 238 16.79 16.52 -5.21
N ILE A 239 16.37 15.28 -5.40
CA ILE A 239 15.13 14.74 -4.80
C ILE A 239 15.15 14.92 -3.27
N LYS A 240 16.26 14.54 -2.62
CA LYS A 240 16.42 14.69 -1.17
C LYS A 240 16.42 16.15 -0.73
N SER A 241 17.09 17.04 -1.47
CA SER A 241 17.12 18.49 -1.16
C SER A 241 15.75 19.16 -1.26
N ARG A 242 14.83 18.56 -2.03
CA ARG A 242 13.42 18.99 -2.13
C ARG A 242 12.52 18.42 -1.03
N GLY A 243 13.07 17.68 -0.07
CA GLY A 243 12.35 17.11 1.07
C GLY A 243 11.64 15.78 0.76
N TYR A 244 11.97 15.13 -0.36
CA TYR A 244 11.39 13.83 -0.70
C TYR A 244 12.27 12.68 -0.20
N ASN A 245 11.61 11.62 0.27
CA ASN A 245 12.23 10.34 0.60
C ASN A 245 12.18 9.41 -0.60
N ILE A 246 13.32 8.84 -0.97
CA ILE A 246 13.37 7.77 -1.96
C ILE A 246 13.11 6.45 -1.23
N VAL A 247 11.99 5.81 -1.56
CA VAL A 247 11.54 4.54 -0.97
C VAL A 247 11.39 3.47 -2.06
N ASN A 248 11.44 2.20 -1.67
CA ASN A 248 11.11 1.13 -2.60
C ASN A 248 9.61 1.13 -2.93
N ILE A 249 9.24 0.40 -4.00
CA ILE A 249 7.87 0.41 -4.51
C ILE A 249 6.87 -0.15 -3.49
N ASN A 250 7.25 -1.16 -2.69
CA ASN A 250 6.39 -1.71 -1.65
C ASN A 250 6.01 -0.63 -0.63
N GLN A 251 7.02 0.13 -0.16
CA GLN A 251 6.81 1.22 0.81
C GLN A 251 6.06 2.41 0.22
N LEU A 252 6.18 2.64 -1.10
CA LEU A 252 5.44 3.71 -1.78
C LEU A 252 3.96 3.40 -1.89
N LEU A 253 3.62 2.11 -2.11
CA LEU A 253 2.26 1.65 -2.36
C LEU A 253 1.52 1.19 -1.07
N ASP A 254 2.18 1.22 0.08
CA ASP A 254 1.60 1.00 1.41
C ASP A 254 1.11 2.32 2.03
#